data_75f63dbea9f335c9b9277f2d35991071
#
_entry.id   75f63dbea9f335c9b9277f2d35991071
#
_cell.length_a   1.000
_cell.length_b   1.000
_cell.length_c   1.000
_cell.angle_alpha   90.00
_cell.angle_beta   90.00
_cell.angle_gamma   90.00
#
_symmetry.space_group_name_H-M   'P 1'
#
loop_
_entity.id
_entity.type
_entity.pdbx_description
1 polymer ?
#
loop_
_entity_poly.entity_id
_entity_poly.type
_entity_poly.pdbx_seq_one_letter_code
_entity_poly.pdbx_strand_id
1 'polypeptide(L)'
;MPLATVALEGAGGRDRSGIGKGLCMALSGALRSRRRVVVGGAMALTVAAGMVTGAFSPLGSNASSHREAPIVAGDPEVDHTDVYAFVSPDKPDTVTIVGSWFPFEEPAGGPNFYQFEEGAHYEFNVDNDGDAQEDITYRWVFSTHVRNEDTFLYANGPVTTLTDPNLNVYQTYDLVRKHAGGSWKTLVNDAIAAPSDVGEATMPDYGALSSQAVKSLSSGGKTFSGQSDDAFFLDLRVFDLLYGGDFSEVGDDTLNGFNVNTIALQVPKSELALNQKAGKNPIVGVWSETERQKTKVLLNNGEEDFSGDHVNVSRLASPLVNELVIPLEDKDLWNRSDPLGDAQFLSYVNDPELPRLINAIYGLPIPDSNKDKKGVQRDDLISVFLTGVEGLNMPSDVRPSEMLRLNMAIPPCEKESCKTYSRLGVIGGDLAGYPNGRRLADDAVDISLQVVEGELLGMTNDLGDAVDTNDKSFRDKFPYVALPHRGSDPDPH
;
A
#
# COMPACT_ATOMS: atom_id res chain seq x y z
N MET A 1 -46.65 -24.66 -26.80
CA MET A 1 -47.51 -23.73 -27.56
C MET A 1 -46.93 -22.34 -27.48
N PRO A 2 -46.98 -21.56 -28.59
CA PRO A 2 -45.91 -21.68 -29.59
C PRO A 2 -45.09 -20.36 -29.72
N LEU A 3 -43.95 -20.51 -30.35
CA LEU A 3 -43.09 -19.49 -30.95
C LEU A 3 -43.85 -18.47 -31.83
N ALA A 4 -43.42 -17.23 -31.80
CA ALA A 4 -43.70 -16.27 -32.87
C ALA A 4 -42.38 -15.66 -33.35
N THR A 5 -41.98 -16.19 -34.48
CA THR A 5 -41.00 -15.64 -35.41
C THR A 5 -41.61 -14.40 -36.09
N VAL A 6 -40.89 -13.30 -36.21
CA VAL A 6 -41.17 -12.26 -37.22
C VAL A 6 -39.89 -11.98 -37.99
N ALA A 7 -40.07 -12.12 -39.28
CA ALA A 7 -39.08 -12.09 -40.35
C ALA A 7 -38.70 -10.64 -40.74
N LEU A 8 -37.52 -10.58 -41.36
CA LEU A 8 -36.94 -9.48 -42.14
C LEU A 8 -37.66 -9.34 -43.51
N GLU A 9 -37.91 -8.10 -43.89
CA GLU A 9 -37.92 -7.61 -45.27
C GLU A 9 -37.61 -6.12 -45.23
N GLY A 10 -36.75 -5.49 -45.97
CA GLY A 10 -36.17 -5.77 -47.27
C GLY A 10 -36.42 -4.56 -48.18
N ALA A 11 -35.37 -4.09 -48.84
CA ALA A 11 -35.30 -3.20 -50.01
C ALA A 11 -35.51 -1.69 -49.78
N GLY A 12 -34.75 -0.81 -50.34
CA GLY A 12 -33.86 -0.67 -51.47
C GLY A 12 -33.83 0.81 -51.84
N GLY A 13 -32.82 1.38 -52.19
CA GLY A 13 -32.14 1.61 -53.39
C GLY A 13 -31.94 3.07 -53.75
N ARG A 14 -30.71 3.42 -54.13
CA ARG A 14 -30.31 4.42 -55.17
C ARG A 14 -30.67 5.91 -54.96
N ASP A 15 -29.90 6.89 -55.36
CA ASP A 15 -28.80 7.03 -56.30
C ASP A 15 -28.19 8.46 -56.19
N ARG A 16 -26.90 8.53 -56.44
CA ARG A 16 -26.12 9.54 -57.23
C ARG A 16 -26.20 11.07 -56.99
N SER A 17 -25.00 11.58 -56.82
CA SER A 17 -24.26 12.55 -57.65
C SER A 17 -24.44 14.06 -57.43
N GLY A 18 -23.28 14.77 -57.48
CA GLY A 18 -23.16 16.17 -57.80
C GLY A 18 -22.02 16.87 -57.09
N ILE A 19 -20.82 16.77 -57.48
CA ILE A 19 -19.89 17.63 -58.20
C ILE A 19 -20.22 19.16 -58.05
N GLY A 20 -19.30 19.94 -57.51
CA GLY A 20 -19.32 21.40 -57.56
C GLY A 20 -18.02 22.00 -57.07
N LYS A 21 -17.14 22.30 -57.99
CA LYS A 21 -15.86 22.99 -57.91
C LYS A 21 -16.05 24.51 -57.73
N GLY A 22 -15.00 25.12 -57.25
CA GLY A 22 -14.62 26.50 -57.53
C GLY A 22 -14.49 27.39 -56.29
N LEU A 23 -13.60 28.24 -56.14
CA LEU A 23 -12.47 28.81 -56.84
C LEU A 23 -11.90 29.93 -55.97
N CYS A 24 -10.60 30.06 -55.96
CA CYS A 24 -9.71 31.15 -55.58
C CYS A 24 -10.26 32.59 -55.46
N MET A 25 -9.63 33.37 -54.60
CA MET A 25 -8.84 34.60 -54.82
C MET A 25 -8.62 35.30 -53.47
N ALA A 26 -7.45 35.50 -52.95
CA ALA A 26 -6.34 36.40 -53.19
C ALA A 26 -6.68 37.91 -53.14
N LEU A 27 -5.99 38.61 -52.26
CA LEU A 27 -5.33 39.90 -52.42
C LEU A 27 -5.02 40.47 -51.02
N SER A 28 -3.77 40.52 -50.60
CA SER A 28 -2.74 41.54 -50.72
C SER A 28 -3.08 42.89 -50.08
N GLY A 29 -2.25 43.30 -49.14
CA GLY A 29 -2.18 44.65 -48.61
C GLY A 29 -1.01 44.82 -47.65
N ALA A 30 0.09 45.24 -48.19
CA ALA A 30 1.32 45.57 -47.49
C ALA A 30 1.24 46.93 -46.81
N LEU A 31 2.02 47.20 -45.76
CA LEU A 31 3.09 48.19 -45.73
C LEU A 31 3.55 48.59 -44.32
N ARG A 32 4.84 48.39 -44.11
CA ARG A 32 5.84 49.27 -43.44
C ARG A 32 5.51 49.82 -42.03
N SER A 33 6.33 49.73 -41.08
CA SER A 33 7.76 49.88 -40.84
C SER A 33 7.95 50.24 -39.35
N ARG A 34 8.89 49.71 -38.69
CA ARG A 34 10.05 50.44 -38.10
C ARG A 34 10.76 49.55 -37.09
N ARG A 35 12.04 49.43 -37.35
CA ARG A 35 13.07 48.86 -36.49
C ARG A 35 13.08 49.54 -35.13
N ARG A 36 13.18 48.73 -34.05
CA ARG A 36 14.12 49.03 -32.96
C ARG A 36 14.67 47.68 -32.43
N VAL A 37 15.98 47.62 -32.48
CA VAL A 37 16.85 46.59 -31.94
C VAL A 37 16.77 46.68 -30.42
N VAL A 38 16.50 45.55 -29.76
CA VAL A 38 17.00 45.27 -28.41
C VAL A 38 17.58 43.87 -28.44
N VAL A 39 18.89 43.83 -28.39
CA VAL A 39 19.72 42.65 -28.12
C VAL A 39 19.66 42.43 -26.61
N GLY A 40 19.33 41.23 -26.18
CA GLY A 40 19.45 40.83 -24.80
C GLY A 40 18.41 39.77 -24.44
N GLY A 41 18.79 38.51 -24.37
CA GLY A 41 17.93 37.45 -23.87
C GLY A 41 17.92 36.18 -24.70
N ALA A 42 19.05 35.74 -25.16
CA ALA A 42 19.20 34.41 -25.79
C ALA A 42 20.30 33.64 -25.06
N MET A 43 20.04 33.22 -23.83
CA MET A 43 20.89 32.26 -23.10
C MET A 43 20.18 31.60 -21.92
N ALA A 44 18.92 31.23 -22.08
CA ALA A 44 18.21 30.46 -21.08
C ALA A 44 17.28 29.35 -21.67
N LEU A 45 17.39 29.07 -22.95
CA LEU A 45 16.49 28.12 -23.64
C LEU A 45 17.22 26.95 -24.31
N THR A 46 18.47 26.69 -23.96
CA THR A 46 19.26 25.60 -24.57
C THR A 46 19.66 24.50 -23.58
N VAL A 47 19.26 24.57 -22.31
CA VAL A 47 19.49 23.48 -21.34
C VAL A 47 18.25 22.60 -21.18
N ALA A 48 17.06 23.07 -21.44
CA ALA A 48 15.82 22.30 -21.35
C ALA A 48 15.52 21.42 -22.58
N ALA A 49 16.20 21.61 -23.72
CA ALA A 49 15.95 20.83 -24.94
C ALA A 49 16.87 19.61 -25.12
N GLY A 50 17.80 19.39 -24.22
CA GLY A 50 18.77 18.28 -24.26
C GLY A 50 18.39 17.03 -23.48
N MET A 51 17.34 17.07 -22.65
CA MET A 51 16.91 15.94 -21.82
C MET A 51 15.63 15.23 -22.30
N VAL A 52 15.06 15.61 -23.44
CA VAL A 52 13.75 15.09 -23.90
C VAL A 52 13.87 14.03 -25.01
N THR A 53 15.05 13.52 -25.31
CA THR A 53 15.20 12.44 -26.31
C THR A 53 15.73 11.13 -25.76
N GLY A 54 15.59 10.88 -24.48
CA GLY A 54 15.68 9.56 -23.90
C GLY A 54 14.25 8.99 -23.84
N ALA A 55 13.98 7.92 -24.56
CA ALA A 55 12.70 7.25 -24.62
C ALA A 55 12.17 6.91 -23.21
N PHE A 56 11.38 7.80 -22.62
CA PHE A 56 10.46 7.43 -21.55
C PHE A 56 9.21 6.88 -22.21
N SER A 57 9.11 5.57 -22.32
CA SER A 57 7.80 4.93 -22.29
C SER A 57 7.16 5.34 -20.97
N PRO A 58 5.90 5.78 -20.94
CA PRO A 58 5.18 5.92 -19.68
C PRO A 58 4.92 4.52 -19.14
N LEU A 59 5.88 3.97 -18.43
CA LEU A 59 5.62 2.94 -17.45
C LEU A 59 4.88 3.69 -16.35
N GLY A 60 3.62 3.34 -16.12
CA GLY A 60 2.81 3.97 -15.11
C GLY A 60 3.60 4.03 -13.80
N SER A 61 3.82 5.22 -13.30
CA SER A 61 4.38 5.42 -11.97
C SER A 61 3.32 4.96 -10.98
N ASN A 62 3.51 3.80 -10.41
CA ASN A 62 2.68 3.30 -9.34
C ASN A 62 3.28 3.83 -8.05
N ALA A 63 2.52 4.58 -7.34
CA ALA A 63 2.91 5.20 -6.09
C ALA A 63 2.30 4.44 -4.92
N SER A 64 3.00 4.46 -3.80
CA SER A 64 2.84 3.61 -2.62
C SER A 64 3.09 2.13 -2.95
N SER A 65 3.31 1.24 -1.98
CA SER A 65 3.62 -0.19 -2.20
C SER A 65 2.63 -0.96 -3.09
N HIS A 66 1.90 -0.24 -3.94
CA HIS A 66 0.97 -0.72 -4.94
C HIS A 66 1.71 -0.92 -6.26
N ARG A 67 2.27 -2.14 -6.46
CA ARG A 67 3.05 -2.50 -7.66
C ARG A 67 4.36 -1.71 -7.82
N GLU A 68 5.00 -1.36 -6.71
CA GLU A 68 6.19 -0.51 -6.68
C GLU A 68 7.42 -1.17 -7.32
N ALA A 69 7.48 -2.50 -7.34
CA ALA A 69 8.61 -3.27 -7.88
C ALA A 69 8.20 -4.07 -9.12
N PRO A 70 9.10 -4.23 -10.12
CA PRO A 70 8.77 -4.87 -11.39
C PRO A 70 8.19 -6.28 -11.29
N ILE A 71 8.65 -7.11 -10.34
CA ILE A 71 8.18 -8.50 -10.19
C ILE A 71 6.78 -8.53 -9.61
N VAL A 72 6.53 -7.85 -8.49
CA VAL A 72 5.20 -7.85 -7.83
C VAL A 72 4.15 -7.11 -8.65
N ALA A 73 4.54 -6.13 -9.46
CA ALA A 73 3.62 -5.47 -10.39
C ALA A 73 2.95 -6.44 -11.38
N GLY A 74 3.60 -7.57 -11.67
CA GLY A 74 3.06 -8.65 -12.52
C GLY A 74 2.41 -9.79 -11.74
N ASP A 75 2.38 -9.72 -10.41
CA ASP A 75 1.94 -10.80 -9.51
C ASP A 75 1.18 -10.23 -8.28
N PRO A 76 0.00 -9.63 -8.51
CA PRO A 76 -0.67 -8.80 -7.50
C PRO A 76 -1.14 -9.59 -6.26
N GLU A 77 -1.37 -10.89 -6.34
CA GLU A 77 -1.81 -11.72 -5.20
C GLU A 77 -0.77 -11.78 -4.07
N VAL A 78 0.52 -11.56 -4.39
CA VAL A 78 1.64 -11.55 -3.46
C VAL A 78 2.22 -10.15 -3.22
N ASP A 79 1.67 -9.15 -3.89
CA ASP A 79 2.06 -7.76 -3.77
C ASP A 79 1.50 -7.16 -2.48
N HIS A 80 2.38 -6.74 -1.59
CA HIS A 80 2.06 -6.21 -0.27
C HIS A 80 1.92 -4.68 -0.37
N THR A 81 0.74 -4.15 -0.08
CA THR A 81 0.45 -2.73 -0.26
C THR A 81 0.79 -1.89 0.96
N ASP A 82 0.39 -2.35 2.16
CA ASP A 82 0.54 -1.57 3.39
C ASP A 82 0.74 -2.42 4.63
N VAL A 83 1.52 -1.89 5.59
CA VAL A 83 1.66 -2.40 6.96
C VAL A 83 1.33 -1.31 7.95
N TYR A 84 0.55 -1.69 8.96
CA TYR A 84 0.20 -0.86 10.11
C TYR A 84 0.51 -1.63 11.39
N ALA A 85 1.04 -0.94 12.39
CA ALA A 85 1.29 -1.50 13.72
C ALA A 85 1.03 -0.45 14.78
N PHE A 86 0.09 -0.71 15.69
CA PHE A 86 -0.32 0.26 16.71
C PHE A 86 -0.86 -0.40 17.96
N VAL A 87 -0.84 0.33 19.06
CA VAL A 87 -1.51 -0.10 20.28
C VAL A 87 -3.01 -0.04 20.08
N SER A 88 -3.71 -1.16 20.34
CA SER A 88 -5.13 -1.31 20.05
C SER A 88 -6.00 -0.32 20.84
N PRO A 89 -6.84 0.51 20.21
CA PRO A 89 -7.64 1.52 20.90
C PRO A 89 -8.65 0.93 21.89
N ASP A 90 -9.40 -0.09 21.45
CA ASP A 90 -10.45 -0.73 22.27
C ASP A 90 -9.88 -1.71 23.30
N LYS A 91 -8.59 -2.07 23.20
CA LYS A 91 -7.91 -3.03 24.09
C LYS A 91 -6.43 -2.65 24.30
N PRO A 92 -6.11 -1.59 25.07
CA PRO A 92 -4.77 -1.01 25.16
C PRO A 92 -3.65 -1.92 25.68
N ASP A 93 -3.95 -3.09 26.21
CA ASP A 93 -2.94 -4.12 26.58
C ASP A 93 -2.51 -4.98 25.39
N THR A 94 -3.05 -4.72 24.20
CA THR A 94 -2.73 -5.44 22.96
C THR A 94 -2.14 -4.51 21.92
N VAL A 95 -1.46 -5.11 20.94
CA VAL A 95 -1.02 -4.49 19.69
C VAL A 95 -1.83 -5.09 18.57
N THR A 96 -2.20 -4.26 17.61
CA THR A 96 -2.76 -4.67 16.34
C THR A 96 -1.73 -4.45 15.24
N ILE A 97 -1.53 -5.47 14.40
CA ILE A 97 -0.76 -5.43 13.16
C ILE A 97 -1.76 -5.69 12.04
N VAL A 98 -1.73 -4.88 10.99
CA VAL A 98 -2.54 -5.04 9.78
C VAL A 98 -1.62 -5.01 8.59
N GLY A 99 -1.83 -5.91 7.65
CA GLY A 99 -1.19 -5.92 6.34
C GLY A 99 -2.24 -6.06 5.25
N SER A 100 -2.00 -5.43 4.12
CA SER A 100 -2.88 -5.44 2.96
C SER A 100 -2.12 -5.92 1.74
N TRP A 101 -2.79 -6.67 0.88
CA TRP A 101 -2.26 -7.26 -0.34
C TRP A 101 -3.24 -7.08 -1.49
N PHE A 102 -2.77 -7.34 -2.69
CA PHE A 102 -3.55 -7.25 -3.92
C PHE A 102 -4.00 -5.81 -4.22
N PRO A 103 -3.08 -4.95 -4.69
CA PRO A 103 -3.38 -3.55 -4.94
C PRO A 103 -4.43 -3.36 -6.04
N PHE A 104 -5.25 -2.31 -5.90
CA PHE A 104 -6.24 -1.90 -6.89
C PHE A 104 -7.30 -2.98 -7.19
N GLU A 105 -7.84 -3.60 -6.15
CA GLU A 105 -9.02 -4.46 -6.30
C GLU A 105 -10.23 -3.61 -6.70
N GLU A 106 -10.48 -3.53 -8.01
CA GLU A 106 -11.65 -2.88 -8.57
C GLU A 106 -12.92 -3.60 -8.12
N PRO A 107 -13.84 -2.99 -7.36
CA PRO A 107 -15.04 -3.68 -6.86
C PRO A 107 -15.88 -4.32 -7.95
N ALA A 108 -15.98 -3.68 -9.13
CA ALA A 108 -16.69 -4.20 -10.30
C ALA A 108 -15.86 -5.19 -11.13
N GLY A 109 -14.66 -5.56 -10.68
CA GLY A 109 -13.74 -6.45 -11.41
C GLY A 109 -14.20 -7.91 -11.51
N GLY A 110 -15.33 -8.29 -10.83
CA GLY A 110 -15.92 -9.63 -10.92
C GLY A 110 -16.13 -10.12 -12.36
N PRO A 111 -16.55 -11.36 -12.56
CA PRO A 111 -17.07 -12.33 -11.59
C PRO A 111 -15.99 -13.06 -10.79
N ASN A 112 -14.74 -12.92 -11.13
CA ASN A 112 -13.64 -13.56 -10.44
C ASN A 112 -13.13 -12.58 -9.40
N PHE A 113 -13.31 -12.96 -8.16
CA PHE A 113 -12.95 -12.13 -7.04
C PHE A 113 -11.51 -12.35 -6.65
N TYR A 114 -10.99 -11.38 -5.98
CA TYR A 114 -9.62 -11.29 -5.54
C TYR A 114 -9.36 -12.30 -4.43
N GLN A 115 -8.26 -13.05 -4.55
CA GLN A 115 -7.91 -14.12 -3.62
C GLN A 115 -6.46 -13.94 -3.16
N PHE A 116 -6.15 -14.48 -1.99
CA PHE A 116 -4.77 -14.74 -1.60
C PHE A 116 -4.21 -15.90 -2.42
N GLU A 117 -2.95 -15.86 -2.82
CA GLU A 117 -2.32 -16.95 -3.59
C GLU A 117 -2.19 -18.22 -2.74
N GLU A 118 -2.61 -19.35 -3.30
CA GLU A 118 -2.38 -20.66 -2.69
C GLU A 118 -0.88 -21.01 -2.69
N GLY A 119 -0.40 -21.53 -1.57
CA GLY A 119 1.00 -21.91 -1.43
C GLY A 119 1.96 -20.76 -1.18
N ALA A 120 1.49 -19.51 -1.16
CA ALA A 120 2.24 -18.39 -0.63
C ALA A 120 2.19 -18.36 0.91
N HIS A 121 3.20 -17.77 1.51
CA HIS A 121 3.27 -17.48 2.93
C HIS A 121 3.12 -15.98 3.13
N TYR A 122 2.12 -15.56 3.89
CA TYR A 122 1.90 -14.17 4.28
C TYR A 122 2.35 -14.03 5.73
N GLU A 123 3.32 -13.16 6.01
CA GLU A 123 3.98 -13.15 7.31
C GLU A 123 4.00 -11.77 7.96
N PHE A 124 3.81 -11.77 9.29
CA PHE A 124 4.22 -10.66 10.15
C PHE A 124 5.37 -11.11 11.02
N ASN A 125 6.45 -10.36 10.96
CA ASN A 125 7.69 -10.60 11.69
C ASN A 125 7.90 -9.53 12.76
N VAL A 126 8.49 -9.92 13.88
CA VAL A 126 8.75 -9.04 15.03
C VAL A 126 10.17 -9.27 15.52
N ASP A 127 10.93 -8.17 15.57
CA ASP A 127 12.20 -8.02 16.28
C ASP A 127 11.92 -7.35 17.64
N ASN A 128 12.25 -7.99 18.74
CA ASN A 128 12.00 -7.47 20.08
C ASN A 128 13.27 -7.24 20.92
N ASP A 129 14.45 -7.46 20.34
CA ASP A 129 15.73 -7.20 21.00
C ASP A 129 16.65 -6.24 20.21
N GLY A 130 16.30 -5.91 18.96
CA GLY A 130 16.95 -4.88 18.16
C GLY A 130 18.05 -5.41 17.23
N ASP A 131 18.18 -6.72 17.06
CA ASP A 131 19.25 -7.36 16.29
C ASP A 131 18.96 -7.51 14.78
N ALA A 132 17.75 -7.09 14.36
CA ALA A 132 17.25 -7.15 12.98
C ALA A 132 16.97 -8.57 12.46
N GLN A 133 16.70 -9.51 13.37
CA GLN A 133 16.24 -10.85 13.05
C GLN A 133 14.83 -11.08 13.62
N GLU A 134 14.12 -12.04 13.05
CA GLU A 134 12.79 -12.40 13.53
C GLU A 134 12.85 -13.19 14.85
N ASP A 135 12.37 -12.60 15.93
CA ASP A 135 12.12 -13.27 17.20
C ASP A 135 10.79 -14.01 17.19
N ILE A 136 9.80 -13.45 16.48
CA ILE A 136 8.48 -14.02 16.35
C ILE A 136 8.01 -13.84 14.91
N THR A 137 7.59 -14.95 14.30
CA THR A 137 6.93 -14.95 12.99
C THR A 137 5.51 -15.50 13.13
N TYR A 138 4.55 -14.77 12.59
CA TYR A 138 3.18 -15.22 12.36
C TYR A 138 2.99 -15.44 10.87
N ARG A 139 2.50 -16.61 10.46
CA ARG A 139 2.37 -17.01 9.06
C ARG A 139 0.95 -17.48 8.78
N TRP A 140 0.36 -16.94 7.72
CA TRP A 140 -0.89 -17.38 7.13
C TRP A 140 -0.60 -18.14 5.83
N VAL A 141 -1.33 -19.24 5.64
CA VAL A 141 -1.31 -20.03 4.40
C VAL A 141 -2.76 -20.28 4.00
N PHE A 142 -3.09 -19.94 2.77
CA PHE A 142 -4.46 -20.01 2.26
C PHE A 142 -4.69 -21.23 1.38
N SER A 143 -5.95 -21.68 1.34
CA SER A 143 -6.45 -22.72 0.44
C SER A 143 -7.81 -22.30 -0.12
N THR A 144 -8.00 -22.48 -1.42
CA THR A 144 -9.23 -22.14 -2.14
C THR A 144 -10.12 -23.36 -2.27
N HIS A 145 -11.42 -23.16 -2.09
CA HIS A 145 -12.41 -24.22 -2.15
C HIS A 145 -13.56 -23.84 -3.08
N VAL A 146 -13.96 -24.75 -3.95
CA VAL A 146 -15.12 -24.63 -4.84
C VAL A 146 -16.12 -25.74 -4.50
N ARG A 147 -17.37 -25.36 -4.16
CA ARG A 147 -18.41 -26.34 -3.77
C ARG A 147 -19.07 -26.99 -4.99
N ASN A 148 -19.26 -26.21 -6.04
CA ASN A 148 -19.86 -26.65 -7.30
C ASN A 148 -19.05 -26.11 -8.47
N GLU A 149 -18.35 -26.99 -9.16
CA GLU A 149 -17.51 -26.68 -10.32
C GLU A 149 -18.29 -26.54 -11.63
N ASP A 150 -19.59 -26.94 -11.64
CA ASP A 150 -20.44 -26.91 -12.83
C ASP A 150 -21.13 -25.55 -13.05
N THR A 151 -20.72 -24.50 -12.35
CA THR A 151 -21.27 -23.14 -12.49
C THR A 151 -20.16 -22.10 -12.62
N PHE A 152 -20.47 -20.99 -13.27
CA PHE A 152 -19.56 -19.83 -13.32
C PHE A 152 -19.72 -18.87 -12.11
N LEU A 153 -20.65 -19.18 -11.20
CA LEU A 153 -21.00 -18.29 -10.10
C LEU A 153 -20.11 -18.52 -8.89
N TYR A 154 -19.58 -17.46 -8.32
CA TYR A 154 -18.87 -17.47 -7.02
C TYR A 154 -19.83 -17.56 -5.83
N ALA A 155 -21.06 -17.10 -6.00
CA ALA A 155 -22.15 -17.32 -5.05
C ALA A 155 -23.45 -17.71 -5.78
N ASN A 156 -24.09 -18.78 -5.32
CA ASN A 156 -25.25 -19.39 -5.99
C ASN A 156 -26.61 -18.80 -5.50
N GLY A 157 -26.57 -17.79 -4.65
CA GLY A 157 -27.73 -17.15 -4.03
C GLY A 157 -27.30 -16.26 -2.87
N PRO A 158 -28.23 -15.74 -2.05
CA PRO A 158 -27.89 -14.94 -0.89
C PRO A 158 -27.02 -15.70 0.10
N VAL A 159 -25.92 -15.04 0.52
CA VAL A 159 -24.95 -15.54 1.51
C VAL A 159 -25.12 -14.74 2.80
N THR A 160 -25.47 -15.42 3.88
CA THR A 160 -25.71 -14.81 5.21
C THR A 160 -24.74 -15.27 6.28
N THR A 161 -24.00 -16.34 6.02
CA THR A 161 -22.93 -16.85 6.88
C THR A 161 -21.75 -17.32 6.05
N LEU A 162 -20.56 -17.37 6.63
CA LEU A 162 -19.36 -17.88 5.95
C LEU A 162 -19.44 -19.38 5.59
N THR A 163 -20.35 -20.11 6.26
CA THR A 163 -20.61 -21.54 5.97
C THR A 163 -21.83 -21.75 5.09
N ASP A 164 -22.44 -20.68 4.57
CA ASP A 164 -23.61 -20.76 3.71
C ASP A 164 -23.29 -21.61 2.47
N PRO A 165 -24.14 -22.58 2.09
CA PRO A 165 -23.92 -23.39 0.89
C PRO A 165 -23.99 -22.58 -0.41
N ASN A 166 -24.58 -21.39 -0.40
CA ASN A 166 -24.58 -20.47 -1.53
C ASN A 166 -23.22 -19.78 -1.76
N LEU A 167 -22.34 -19.74 -0.76
CA LEU A 167 -20.96 -19.27 -0.93
C LEU A 167 -20.18 -20.37 -1.66
N ASN A 168 -20.16 -20.31 -2.99
CA ASN A 168 -19.62 -21.36 -3.84
C ASN A 168 -18.10 -21.41 -3.82
N VAL A 169 -17.44 -20.27 -3.96
CA VAL A 169 -15.97 -20.12 -3.88
C VAL A 169 -15.63 -19.41 -2.58
N TYR A 170 -14.73 -20.00 -1.80
CA TYR A 170 -14.26 -19.42 -0.54
C TYR A 170 -12.85 -19.88 -0.23
N GLN A 171 -12.13 -19.07 0.55
CA GLN A 171 -10.81 -19.45 1.05
C GLN A 171 -10.84 -19.78 2.54
N THR A 172 -10.03 -20.76 2.92
CA THR A 172 -9.67 -21.02 4.31
C THR A 172 -8.20 -20.71 4.53
N TYR A 173 -7.81 -20.48 5.79
CA TYR A 173 -6.42 -20.27 6.15
C TYR A 173 -6.03 -20.97 7.44
N ASP A 174 -4.77 -21.38 7.48
CA ASP A 174 -4.07 -21.76 8.70
C ASP A 174 -3.23 -20.57 9.17
N LEU A 175 -3.26 -20.27 10.47
CA LEU A 175 -2.35 -19.37 11.14
C LEU A 175 -1.43 -20.15 12.05
N VAL A 176 -0.13 -20.04 11.78
CA VAL A 176 0.91 -20.63 12.63
C VAL A 176 1.85 -19.54 13.17
N ARG A 177 2.46 -19.81 14.33
CA ARG A 177 3.45 -18.92 14.95
C ARG A 177 4.73 -19.68 15.28
N LYS A 178 5.87 -19.02 15.10
CA LYS A 178 7.19 -19.50 15.50
C LYS A 178 7.89 -18.43 16.35
N HIS A 179 8.56 -18.83 17.41
CA HIS A 179 9.57 -18.02 18.09
C HIS A 179 10.95 -18.45 17.62
N ALA A 180 11.92 -17.53 17.63
CA ALA A 180 13.30 -17.80 17.28
C ALA A 180 13.82 -19.09 17.94
N GLY A 181 14.41 -19.97 17.15
CA GLY A 181 14.91 -21.27 17.59
C GLY A 181 13.83 -22.29 18.00
N GLY A 182 12.55 -21.94 17.93
CA GLY A 182 11.41 -22.81 18.27
C GLY A 182 10.82 -23.54 17.07
N SER A 183 9.75 -24.30 17.33
CA SER A 183 8.94 -24.96 16.31
C SER A 183 7.66 -24.18 16.04
N TRP A 184 7.12 -24.34 14.84
CA TRP A 184 5.81 -23.82 14.47
C TRP A 184 4.71 -24.32 15.38
N LYS A 185 3.81 -23.43 15.79
CA LYS A 185 2.63 -23.72 16.60
C LYS A 185 1.40 -23.21 15.86
N THR A 186 0.45 -24.08 15.58
CA THR A 186 -0.85 -23.71 15.01
C THR A 186 -1.65 -22.91 16.02
N LEU A 187 -2.10 -21.73 15.64
CA LEU A 187 -2.97 -20.84 16.40
C LEU A 187 -4.41 -20.92 15.90
N VAL A 188 -4.59 -21.03 14.59
CA VAL A 188 -5.88 -21.22 13.91
C VAL A 188 -5.69 -22.29 12.85
N ASN A 189 -6.71 -23.10 12.62
CA ASN A 189 -6.71 -24.12 11.59
C ASN A 189 -8.01 -24.03 10.79
N ASP A 190 -7.90 -24.02 9.47
CA ASP A 190 -9.01 -24.09 8.52
C ASP A 190 -10.11 -23.05 8.79
N ALA A 191 -9.70 -21.80 9.07
CA ALA A 191 -10.65 -20.70 9.28
C ALA A 191 -11.04 -20.07 7.96
N ILE A 192 -12.35 -19.84 7.76
CA ILE A 192 -12.85 -19.20 6.54
C ILE A 192 -12.55 -17.71 6.59
N ALA A 193 -11.93 -17.18 5.53
CA ALA A 193 -11.73 -15.75 5.29
C ALA A 193 -13.04 -15.06 4.87
N ALA A 194 -13.17 -13.76 5.10
CA ALA A 194 -14.28 -12.99 4.56
C ALA A 194 -14.16 -12.93 3.02
N PRO A 195 -15.22 -13.27 2.26
CA PRO A 195 -15.18 -13.24 0.81
C PRO A 195 -15.15 -11.78 0.28
N SER A 196 -14.90 -11.60 -1.02
CA SER A 196 -15.12 -10.31 -1.68
C SER A 196 -16.60 -9.90 -1.61
N ASP A 197 -16.87 -8.60 -1.38
CA ASP A 197 -18.24 -8.05 -1.33
C ASP A 197 -18.78 -7.85 -2.74
N VAL A 198 -19.56 -8.80 -3.22
CA VAL A 198 -20.13 -8.77 -4.57
C VAL A 198 -21.36 -7.88 -4.69
N GLY A 199 -21.96 -7.46 -3.56
CA GLY A 199 -23.10 -6.57 -3.54
C GLY A 199 -24.28 -7.03 -2.70
N GLU A 200 -25.23 -6.13 -2.49
CA GLU A 200 -26.32 -6.27 -1.53
C GLU A 200 -27.27 -7.46 -1.81
N ALA A 201 -27.50 -7.78 -3.08
CA ALA A 201 -28.38 -8.90 -3.43
C ALA A 201 -27.79 -10.26 -3.03
N THR A 202 -26.47 -10.41 -3.12
CA THR A 202 -25.75 -11.63 -2.77
C THR A 202 -25.31 -11.62 -1.30
N MET A 203 -24.84 -10.50 -0.80
CA MET A 203 -24.33 -10.33 0.57
C MET A 203 -25.04 -9.18 1.28
N PRO A 204 -26.31 -9.37 1.69
CA PRO A 204 -27.15 -8.29 2.21
C PRO A 204 -26.61 -7.66 3.50
N ASP A 205 -25.80 -8.38 4.25
CA ASP A 205 -25.11 -7.90 5.46
C ASP A 205 -23.65 -8.36 5.45
N TYR A 206 -22.83 -7.71 4.60
CA TYR A 206 -21.41 -8.00 4.54
C TYR A 206 -20.69 -7.72 5.88
N GLY A 207 -21.14 -6.73 6.65
CA GLY A 207 -20.60 -6.44 7.98
C GLY A 207 -20.71 -7.65 8.93
N ALA A 208 -21.82 -8.41 8.85
CA ALA A 208 -21.95 -9.65 9.60
C ALA A 208 -21.02 -10.76 9.10
N LEU A 209 -20.79 -10.89 7.79
CA LEU A 209 -19.83 -11.84 7.22
C LEU A 209 -18.39 -11.50 7.67
N SER A 210 -17.97 -10.25 7.53
CA SER A 210 -16.69 -9.74 8.01
C SER A 210 -16.48 -10.02 9.51
N SER A 211 -17.53 -9.81 10.32
CA SER A 211 -17.48 -10.09 11.77
C SER A 211 -17.31 -11.57 12.09
N GLN A 212 -17.90 -12.47 11.28
CA GLN A 212 -17.74 -13.93 11.43
C GLN A 212 -16.33 -14.42 11.08
N ALA A 213 -15.61 -13.68 10.21
CA ALA A 213 -14.22 -13.98 9.85
C ALA A 213 -13.24 -13.67 10.99
N VAL A 214 -13.63 -12.86 11.98
CA VAL A 214 -12.79 -12.61 13.16
C VAL A 214 -12.71 -13.88 14.03
N LYS A 215 -11.51 -14.39 14.22
CA LYS A 215 -11.23 -15.59 15.05
C LYS A 215 -10.49 -15.21 16.32
N SER A 216 -10.90 -15.77 17.45
CA SER A 216 -10.20 -15.61 18.73
C SER A 216 -9.01 -16.56 18.83
N LEU A 217 -7.88 -16.07 19.31
CA LEU A 217 -6.69 -16.85 19.58
C LEU A 217 -6.68 -17.32 21.04
N SER A 218 -6.13 -18.51 21.29
CA SER A 218 -5.99 -19.06 22.65
C SER A 218 -5.10 -18.22 23.56
N SER A 219 -4.23 -17.36 22.99
CA SER A 219 -3.39 -16.40 23.70
C SER A 219 -4.15 -15.15 24.20
N GLY A 220 -5.44 -15.00 23.86
CA GLY A 220 -6.26 -13.83 24.20
C GLY A 220 -6.27 -12.75 23.12
N GLY A 221 -5.69 -13.02 21.95
CA GLY A 221 -5.72 -12.18 20.77
C GLY A 221 -6.86 -12.54 19.79
N LYS A 222 -6.80 -11.94 18.60
CA LYS A 222 -7.73 -12.18 17.48
C LYS A 222 -6.97 -12.13 16.17
N THR A 223 -7.52 -12.76 15.14
CA THR A 223 -7.11 -12.58 13.74
C THR A 223 -8.30 -12.39 12.84
N PHE A 224 -8.09 -11.75 11.72
CA PHE A 224 -9.05 -11.54 10.63
C PHE A 224 -8.30 -11.73 9.32
N SER A 225 -8.96 -12.33 8.33
CA SER A 225 -8.49 -12.33 6.94
C SER A 225 -9.71 -12.17 6.02
N GLY A 226 -9.55 -11.37 4.96
CA GLY A 226 -10.61 -11.14 3.97
C GLY A 226 -10.50 -9.76 3.32
N GLN A 227 -11.42 -9.45 2.43
CA GLN A 227 -11.45 -8.17 1.73
C GLN A 227 -11.82 -7.01 2.68
N SER A 228 -11.16 -5.89 2.51
CA SER A 228 -11.49 -4.60 3.10
C SER A 228 -11.37 -3.48 2.06
N ASP A 229 -11.85 -2.32 2.40
CA ASP A 229 -11.46 -1.08 1.77
C ASP A 229 -9.93 -0.86 1.86
N ASP A 230 -9.34 -0.24 0.85
CA ASP A 230 -7.94 0.17 0.92
C ASP A 230 -7.78 1.28 1.95
N ALA A 231 -7.01 1.01 2.99
CA ALA A 231 -6.86 1.97 4.09
C ALA A 231 -5.85 3.08 3.79
N PHE A 232 -5.07 2.96 2.71
CA PHE A 232 -4.16 3.99 2.28
C PHE A 232 -4.91 5.04 1.46
N PHE A 233 -4.53 6.29 1.62
CA PHE A 233 -5.15 7.42 0.93
C PHE A 233 -4.08 8.39 0.45
N LEU A 234 -4.17 8.85 -0.80
CA LEU A 234 -3.25 9.82 -1.38
C LEU A 234 -3.77 10.38 -2.71
N ASP A 235 -3.28 11.56 -3.07
CA ASP A 235 -3.31 12.03 -4.45
C ASP A 235 -2.03 11.58 -5.18
N LEU A 236 -2.16 10.62 -6.09
CA LEU A 236 -1.05 10.02 -6.84
C LEU A 236 -0.20 11.03 -7.62
N ARG A 237 -0.75 12.23 -7.91
CA ARG A 237 -0.04 13.28 -8.64
C ARG A 237 1.19 13.79 -7.90
N VAL A 238 1.30 13.57 -6.59
CA VAL A 238 2.53 13.86 -5.83
C VAL A 238 3.74 13.13 -6.40
N PHE A 239 3.54 12.00 -7.09
CA PHE A 239 4.60 11.25 -7.77
C PHE A 239 4.79 11.64 -9.24
N ASP A 240 3.90 12.41 -9.82
CA ASP A 240 4.08 13.03 -11.13
C ASP A 240 4.67 14.43 -10.96
N LEU A 241 5.94 14.51 -10.64
CA LEU A 241 6.65 15.76 -10.37
C LEU A 241 6.64 16.76 -11.54
N LEU A 242 6.20 16.35 -12.72
CA LEU A 242 6.03 17.23 -13.89
C LEU A 242 4.59 17.74 -14.00
N TYR A 243 3.66 17.19 -13.25
CA TYR A 243 2.27 17.63 -13.23
C TYR A 243 2.16 18.98 -12.50
N GLY A 244 1.77 20.01 -13.23
CA GLY A 244 1.65 21.37 -12.67
C GLY A 244 2.96 22.02 -12.25
N GLY A 245 3.94 21.27 -11.82
CA GLY A 245 5.28 21.74 -11.42
C GLY A 245 5.28 22.52 -10.10
N ASP A 246 4.34 22.29 -9.20
CA ASP A 246 4.18 23.10 -7.99
C ASP A 246 3.52 22.38 -6.79
N PHE A 247 3.40 21.06 -6.81
CA PHE A 247 2.67 20.29 -5.78
C PHE A 247 1.27 20.83 -5.45
N SER A 248 0.65 21.54 -6.39
CA SER A 248 -0.71 22.05 -6.23
C SER A 248 -1.74 20.97 -6.56
N GLU A 249 -1.62 19.84 -5.88
CA GLU A 249 -2.59 18.76 -5.98
C GLU A 249 -3.97 19.26 -5.58
N VAL A 250 -4.98 18.69 -6.20
CA VAL A 250 -6.37 19.10 -5.91
C VAL A 250 -6.95 18.34 -4.72
N GLY A 251 -6.23 17.32 -4.19
CA GLY A 251 -6.68 16.51 -3.07
C GLY A 251 -7.73 15.48 -3.47
N ASP A 252 -7.59 14.89 -4.66
CA ASP A 252 -8.40 13.77 -5.10
C ASP A 252 -7.72 12.47 -4.65
N ASP A 253 -8.32 11.77 -3.70
CA ASP A 253 -7.85 10.46 -3.28
C ASP A 253 -7.96 9.48 -4.46
N THR A 254 -6.82 9.10 -5.01
CA THR A 254 -6.74 8.24 -6.20
C THR A 254 -6.87 6.76 -5.87
N LEU A 255 -6.93 6.39 -4.59
CA LEU A 255 -7.28 5.04 -4.12
C LEU A 255 -8.74 4.94 -3.65
N ASN A 256 -9.47 6.05 -3.68
CA ASN A 256 -10.91 6.07 -3.39
C ASN A 256 -11.62 4.99 -4.22
N GLY A 257 -12.41 4.17 -3.54
CA GLY A 257 -13.24 3.14 -4.17
C GLY A 257 -12.54 1.80 -4.40
N PHE A 258 -11.22 1.69 -4.26
CA PHE A 258 -10.52 0.42 -4.37
C PHE A 258 -10.56 -0.39 -3.07
N ASN A 259 -10.50 -1.71 -3.23
CA ASN A 259 -10.37 -2.66 -2.12
C ASN A 259 -8.98 -3.32 -2.14
N VAL A 260 -8.70 -4.04 -1.06
CA VAL A 260 -7.52 -4.89 -0.87
C VAL A 260 -7.87 -6.16 -0.09
N ASN A 261 -7.06 -7.17 -0.21
CA ASN A 261 -7.08 -8.31 0.70
C ASN A 261 -6.32 -8.00 1.98
N THR A 262 -6.95 -8.11 3.14
CA THR A 262 -6.40 -7.70 4.43
C THR A 262 -6.23 -8.88 5.39
N ILE A 263 -5.10 -8.90 6.07
CA ILE A 263 -4.84 -9.72 7.26
C ILE A 263 -4.66 -8.79 8.45
N ALA A 264 -5.38 -9.04 9.53
CA ALA A 264 -5.20 -8.33 10.79
C ALA A 264 -4.93 -9.31 11.94
N LEU A 265 -4.02 -8.93 12.82
CA LEU A 265 -3.62 -9.66 14.01
C LEU A 265 -3.66 -8.75 15.24
N GLN A 266 -4.38 -9.14 16.28
CA GLN A 266 -4.34 -8.48 17.59
C GLN A 266 -3.78 -9.46 18.62
N VAL A 267 -2.70 -9.08 19.31
CA VAL A 267 -2.05 -9.94 20.31
C VAL A 267 -1.68 -9.16 21.58
N PRO A 268 -1.60 -9.81 22.75
CA PRO A 268 -1.14 -9.16 23.97
C PRO A 268 0.27 -8.57 23.82
N LYS A 269 0.50 -7.37 24.34
CA LYS A 269 1.83 -6.74 24.38
C LYS A 269 2.91 -7.64 24.97
N SER A 270 2.55 -8.46 25.96
CA SER A 270 3.48 -9.41 26.56
C SER A 270 3.90 -10.54 25.63
N GLU A 271 3.12 -10.83 24.59
CA GLU A 271 3.47 -11.86 23.60
C GLU A 271 4.59 -11.35 22.68
N LEU A 272 4.59 -10.06 22.33
CA LEU A 272 5.58 -9.43 21.45
C LEU A 272 6.86 -9.05 22.20
N ALA A 273 6.75 -8.65 23.44
CA ALA A 273 7.86 -8.10 24.20
C ALA A 273 8.95 -9.12 24.56
N LEU A 274 10.20 -8.74 24.49
CA LEU A 274 11.35 -9.53 24.94
C LEU A 274 11.11 -10.07 26.36
N ASN A 275 11.30 -11.39 26.50
CA ASN A 275 11.06 -12.12 27.76
C ASN A 275 9.64 -11.94 28.32
N GLN A 276 8.65 -11.63 27.49
CA GLN A 276 7.25 -11.38 27.87
C GLN A 276 7.06 -10.21 28.88
N LYS A 277 7.99 -9.25 28.89
CA LYS A 277 8.04 -8.13 29.85
C LYS A 277 7.81 -6.78 29.17
N ALA A 278 6.62 -6.56 28.61
CA ALA A 278 6.27 -5.32 27.91
C ALA A 278 6.54 -4.03 28.72
N GLY A 279 6.37 -4.06 30.04
CA GLY A 279 6.68 -2.91 30.90
C GLY A 279 8.17 -2.59 31.05
N LYS A 280 9.07 -3.50 30.62
CA LYS A 280 10.53 -3.27 30.64
C LYS A 280 11.13 -3.17 29.25
N ASN A 281 10.55 -3.90 28.31
CA ASN A 281 10.98 -4.01 26.93
C ASN A 281 9.77 -3.64 26.02
N PRO A 282 9.38 -2.36 26.00
CA PRO A 282 8.16 -1.95 25.31
C PRO A 282 8.34 -1.73 23.81
N ILE A 283 9.57 -1.73 23.30
CA ILE A 283 9.85 -1.40 21.91
C ILE A 283 10.02 -2.67 21.11
N VAL A 284 9.35 -2.71 19.96
CA VAL A 284 9.45 -3.80 18.98
C VAL A 284 9.61 -3.20 17.58
N GLY A 285 10.30 -3.91 16.70
CA GLY A 285 10.29 -3.70 15.26
C GLY A 285 9.31 -4.66 14.60
N VAL A 286 8.55 -4.18 13.61
CA VAL A 286 7.56 -4.99 12.88
C VAL A 286 7.78 -4.79 11.39
N TRP A 287 7.77 -5.88 10.64
CA TRP A 287 7.72 -5.86 9.18
C TRP A 287 6.87 -7.02 8.67
N SER A 288 6.47 -6.94 7.45
CA SER A 288 5.73 -8.00 6.78
C SER A 288 6.47 -8.48 5.54
N GLU A 289 6.29 -9.74 5.24
CA GLU A 289 6.88 -10.41 4.08
C GLU A 289 5.85 -11.31 3.42
N THR A 290 5.99 -11.46 2.11
CA THR A 290 5.30 -12.50 1.35
C THR A 290 6.34 -13.39 0.71
N GLU A 291 6.27 -14.68 1.01
CA GLU A 291 7.11 -15.71 0.43
C GLU A 291 6.31 -16.57 -0.55
N ARG A 292 6.93 -16.95 -1.64
CA ARG A 292 6.39 -17.96 -2.56
C ARG A 292 7.45 -18.95 -2.98
N GLN A 293 7.04 -20.11 -3.50
CA GLN A 293 7.98 -21.07 -4.04
C GLN A 293 8.70 -20.52 -5.28
N LYS A 294 9.98 -20.85 -5.41
CA LYS A 294 10.88 -20.30 -6.46
C LYS A 294 10.38 -20.52 -7.87
N THR A 295 9.58 -21.53 -8.12
CA THR A 295 9.13 -21.91 -9.45
C THR A 295 7.62 -22.08 -9.47
N LYS A 296 6.95 -21.38 -10.39
CA LYS A 296 5.53 -21.53 -10.74
C LYS A 296 5.47 -21.93 -12.21
N VAL A 297 4.90 -23.07 -12.52
CA VAL A 297 4.79 -23.60 -13.87
C VAL A 297 3.32 -23.75 -14.25
N LEU A 298 2.90 -23.09 -15.30
CA LEU A 298 1.54 -23.20 -15.82
C LEU A 298 1.42 -24.50 -16.61
N LEU A 299 0.46 -25.35 -16.26
CA LEU A 299 0.21 -26.62 -16.91
C LEU A 299 -0.88 -26.51 -17.98
N ASN A 300 -0.84 -27.39 -18.98
CA ASN A 300 -1.80 -27.39 -20.10
C ASN A 300 -3.25 -27.73 -19.70
N ASN A 301 -3.44 -28.27 -18.51
CA ASN A 301 -4.77 -28.61 -17.96
C ASN A 301 -5.39 -27.46 -17.16
N GLY A 302 -4.73 -26.28 -17.09
CA GLY A 302 -5.19 -25.13 -16.34
C GLY A 302 -4.75 -25.12 -14.87
N GLU A 303 -3.97 -26.12 -14.43
CA GLU A 303 -3.37 -26.15 -13.11
C GLU A 303 -2.01 -25.44 -13.09
N GLU A 304 -1.55 -25.09 -11.90
CA GLU A 304 -0.23 -24.56 -11.64
C GLU A 304 0.57 -25.54 -10.78
N ASP A 305 1.87 -25.68 -11.08
CA ASP A 305 2.80 -26.52 -10.31
C ASP A 305 3.85 -25.62 -9.65
N PHE A 306 3.89 -25.65 -8.33
CA PHE A 306 4.83 -24.88 -7.53
C PHE A 306 5.92 -25.79 -6.98
N SER A 307 7.17 -25.33 -7.02
CA SER A 307 8.30 -26.11 -6.55
C SER A 307 9.48 -25.26 -6.08
N GLY A 308 10.37 -25.89 -5.32
CA GLY A 308 11.54 -25.26 -4.71
C GLY A 308 11.25 -24.70 -3.31
N ASP A 309 12.28 -24.10 -2.70
CA ASP A 309 12.15 -23.41 -1.42
C ASP A 309 11.32 -22.13 -1.57
N HIS A 310 10.70 -21.67 -0.49
CA HIS A 310 10.07 -20.35 -0.45
C HIS A 310 11.16 -19.26 -0.42
N VAL A 311 10.87 -18.15 -1.07
CA VAL A 311 11.71 -16.95 -1.12
C VAL A 311 10.83 -15.72 -0.99
N ASN A 312 11.34 -14.67 -0.37
CA ASN A 312 10.67 -13.39 -0.29
C ASN A 312 10.45 -12.82 -1.70
N VAL A 313 9.27 -12.29 -1.93
CA VAL A 313 8.89 -11.61 -3.18
C VAL A 313 8.37 -10.20 -2.93
N SER A 314 7.86 -9.93 -1.73
CA SER A 314 7.42 -8.61 -1.29
C SER A 314 7.73 -8.42 0.19
N ARG A 315 8.30 -7.28 0.56
CA ARG A 315 8.65 -6.89 1.92
C ARG A 315 8.25 -5.44 2.17
N LEU A 316 7.60 -5.20 3.29
CA LEU A 316 7.15 -3.87 3.66
C LEU A 316 7.17 -3.66 5.17
N ALA A 317 7.53 -2.46 5.61
CA ALA A 317 7.36 -1.99 6.98
C ALA A 317 7.02 -0.50 7.04
N SER A 318 8.01 0.39 6.95
CA SER A 318 7.74 1.83 6.89
C SER A 318 7.13 2.21 5.54
N PRO A 319 6.10 3.05 5.52
CA PRO A 319 5.47 3.47 4.27
C PRO A 319 6.46 4.23 3.38
N LEU A 320 6.33 4.04 2.07
CA LEU A 320 7.01 4.80 1.02
C LEU A 320 8.54 4.63 0.95
N VAL A 321 9.15 3.68 1.67
CA VAL A 321 10.62 3.47 1.59
C VAL A 321 10.99 2.83 0.26
N ASN A 322 10.35 1.72 -0.13
CA ASN A 322 10.66 1.07 -1.40
C ASN A 322 10.32 1.98 -2.60
N GLU A 323 9.33 2.84 -2.47
CA GLU A 323 8.84 3.72 -3.54
C GLU A 323 9.72 4.95 -3.76
N LEU A 324 10.08 5.65 -2.66
CA LEU A 324 10.72 6.96 -2.70
C LEU A 324 12.23 6.94 -2.42
N VAL A 325 12.73 5.90 -1.75
CA VAL A 325 14.12 5.83 -1.29
C VAL A 325 14.93 4.83 -2.11
N ILE A 326 14.34 3.67 -2.42
CA ILE A 326 15.04 2.61 -3.17
C ILE A 326 14.94 2.86 -4.67
N PRO A 327 16.08 2.90 -5.39
CA PRO A 327 16.08 3.07 -6.85
C PRO A 327 15.41 1.90 -7.58
N LEU A 328 14.87 2.17 -8.75
CA LEU A 328 14.11 1.19 -9.56
C LEU A 328 14.88 -0.13 -9.78
N GLU A 329 16.18 -0.08 -10.01
CA GLU A 329 16.99 -1.28 -10.27
C GLU A 329 17.14 -2.20 -9.06
N ASP A 330 16.97 -1.66 -7.84
CA ASP A 330 17.15 -2.40 -6.58
C ASP A 330 15.85 -2.75 -5.87
N LYS A 331 14.68 -2.34 -6.37
CA LYS A 331 13.37 -2.57 -5.74
C LYS A 331 13.05 -4.07 -5.56
N ASP A 332 13.29 -4.89 -6.58
CA ASP A 332 13.13 -6.34 -6.47
C ASP A 332 14.16 -6.98 -5.53
N LEU A 333 15.38 -6.42 -5.44
CA LEU A 333 16.38 -6.85 -4.47
C LEU A 333 15.98 -6.50 -3.05
N TRP A 334 15.41 -5.31 -2.85
CA TRP A 334 14.83 -4.89 -1.58
C TRP A 334 13.75 -5.88 -1.11
N ASN A 335 12.78 -6.18 -1.95
CA ASN A 335 11.70 -7.12 -1.66
C ASN A 335 12.16 -8.56 -1.33
N ARG A 336 13.38 -8.92 -1.75
CA ARG A 336 13.99 -10.23 -1.47
C ARG A 336 14.96 -10.24 -0.30
N SER A 337 15.22 -9.08 0.29
CA SER A 337 16.20 -8.94 1.37
C SER A 337 15.52 -8.91 2.72
N ASP A 338 16.13 -9.59 3.71
CA ASP A 338 15.73 -9.47 5.11
C ASP A 338 16.28 -8.18 5.73
N PRO A 339 15.66 -7.64 6.79
CA PRO A 339 16.15 -6.46 7.52
C PRO A 339 17.60 -6.56 7.96
N LEU A 340 18.07 -7.76 8.27
CA LEU A 340 19.47 -8.03 8.61
C LEU A 340 20.46 -7.58 7.51
N GLY A 341 20.01 -7.57 6.24
CA GLY A 341 20.79 -7.18 5.06
C GLY A 341 20.75 -5.69 4.70
N ASP A 342 19.99 -4.85 5.39
CA ASP A 342 19.68 -3.47 4.99
C ASP A 342 20.87 -2.50 4.92
N ALA A 343 22.00 -2.88 5.51
CA ALA A 343 23.24 -2.09 5.37
C ALA A 343 23.63 -1.85 3.89
N GLN A 344 23.20 -2.70 2.96
CA GLN A 344 23.44 -2.53 1.52
C GLN A 344 22.70 -1.33 0.93
N PHE A 345 21.59 -0.93 1.52
CA PHE A 345 20.73 0.17 1.06
C PHE A 345 20.95 1.48 1.82
N LEU A 346 21.84 1.51 2.82
CA LEU A 346 22.07 2.66 3.71
C LEU A 346 22.41 3.94 2.93
N SER A 347 23.09 3.84 1.81
CA SER A 347 23.44 5.01 0.98
C SER A 347 22.20 5.73 0.43
N TYR A 348 21.13 5.01 0.12
CA TYR A 348 19.89 5.58 -0.40
C TYR A 348 19.13 6.35 0.69
N VAL A 349 19.15 5.86 1.93
CA VAL A 349 18.57 6.58 3.07
C VAL A 349 19.39 7.82 3.43
N ASN A 350 20.72 7.72 3.37
CA ASN A 350 21.62 8.86 3.69
C ASN A 350 21.59 9.99 2.65
N ASP A 351 21.32 9.67 1.40
CA ASP A 351 21.30 10.66 0.30
C ASP A 351 20.18 10.32 -0.68
N PRO A 352 18.90 10.44 -0.26
CA PRO A 352 17.76 10.11 -1.09
C PRO A 352 17.65 11.04 -2.30
N GLU A 353 17.05 10.54 -3.39
CA GLU A 353 16.90 11.28 -4.63
C GLU A 353 15.84 12.39 -4.49
N LEU A 354 14.74 12.13 -3.79
CA LEU A 354 13.57 13.00 -3.75
C LEU A 354 13.89 14.46 -3.34
N PRO A 355 14.67 14.78 -2.29
CA PRO A 355 15.02 16.16 -1.98
C PRO A 355 15.77 16.89 -3.09
N ARG A 356 16.55 16.15 -3.90
CA ARG A 356 17.24 16.76 -5.06
C ARG A 356 16.27 17.09 -6.19
N LEU A 357 15.26 16.26 -6.40
CA LEU A 357 14.17 16.54 -7.36
C LEU A 357 13.33 17.72 -6.90
N ILE A 358 12.95 17.75 -5.63
CA ILE A 358 12.24 18.88 -5.01
C ILE A 358 13.05 20.17 -5.16
N ASN A 359 14.34 20.14 -4.88
CA ASN A 359 15.22 21.31 -5.09
C ASN A 359 15.26 21.75 -6.55
N ALA A 360 15.40 20.81 -7.49
CA ALA A 360 15.50 21.11 -8.91
C ALA A 360 14.23 21.73 -9.49
N ILE A 361 13.06 21.34 -9.00
CA ILE A 361 11.74 21.75 -9.51
C ILE A 361 11.23 22.97 -8.75
N TYR A 362 11.30 22.97 -7.44
CA TYR A 362 10.66 23.98 -6.57
C TYR A 362 11.67 24.93 -5.93
N GLY A 363 12.98 24.64 -6.00
CA GLY A 363 14.03 25.49 -5.44
C GLY A 363 14.13 25.42 -3.91
N LEU A 364 13.50 24.43 -3.26
CA LEU A 364 13.65 24.22 -1.82
C LEU A 364 15.07 23.73 -1.50
N PRO A 365 15.65 24.09 -0.35
CA PRO A 365 17.01 23.70 -0.01
C PRO A 365 17.08 22.22 0.32
N ILE A 366 18.10 21.51 -0.17
CA ILE A 366 18.32 20.09 0.15
C ILE A 366 18.67 19.95 1.63
N PRO A 367 17.93 19.16 2.42
CA PRO A 367 18.24 18.93 3.81
C PRO A 367 19.55 18.17 4.01
N ASP A 368 20.35 18.56 5.01
CA ASP A 368 21.62 17.93 5.33
C ASP A 368 21.94 18.07 6.82
N SER A 369 22.07 16.95 7.52
CA SER A 369 22.51 16.92 8.92
C SER A 369 24.02 17.02 9.08
N ASN A 370 24.79 16.94 7.98
CA ASN A 370 26.24 16.92 8.00
C ASN A 370 26.86 18.29 8.33
N LYS A 371 27.34 18.45 9.54
CA LYS A 371 28.02 19.67 10.00
C LYS A 371 29.37 19.90 9.35
N ASP A 372 30.02 18.83 8.88
CA ASP A 372 31.38 18.89 8.30
C ASP A 372 31.37 19.13 6.78
N LYS A 373 30.20 19.17 6.15
CA LYS A 373 29.98 19.43 4.72
C LYS A 373 30.77 18.52 3.76
N LYS A 374 30.96 17.27 4.14
CA LYS A 374 31.60 16.23 3.36
C LYS A 374 30.61 15.21 2.80
N GLY A 375 29.70 15.64 1.97
CA GLY A 375 28.59 14.85 1.45
C GLY A 375 27.30 15.07 2.23
N VAL A 376 26.18 14.63 1.68
CA VAL A 376 24.87 14.69 2.33
C VAL A 376 24.79 13.58 3.38
N GLN A 377 24.20 13.89 4.52
CA GLN A 377 23.89 12.95 5.58
C GLN A 377 22.50 13.25 6.14
N ARG A 378 21.73 12.21 6.39
CA ARG A 378 20.33 12.31 6.84
C ARG A 378 20.12 11.47 8.09
N ASP A 379 20.71 11.92 9.22
CA ASP A 379 20.55 11.26 10.52
C ASP A 379 19.08 11.20 10.95
N ASP A 380 18.27 12.15 10.53
CA ASP A 380 16.82 12.18 10.74
C ASP A 380 16.11 11.00 10.03
N LEU A 381 16.43 10.75 8.76
CA LEU A 381 15.85 9.63 8.02
C LEU A 381 16.33 8.27 8.55
N ILE A 382 17.61 8.18 8.95
CA ILE A 382 18.11 6.99 9.64
C ILE A 382 17.31 6.72 10.92
N SER A 383 16.98 7.78 11.67
CA SER A 383 16.17 7.64 12.88
C SER A 383 14.74 7.19 12.58
N VAL A 384 14.12 7.70 11.53
CA VAL A 384 12.73 7.34 11.18
C VAL A 384 12.64 5.94 10.59
N PHE A 385 13.50 5.63 9.63
CA PHE A 385 13.37 4.39 8.84
C PHE A 385 14.17 3.21 9.42
N LEU A 386 15.33 3.45 10.07
CA LEU A 386 16.27 2.37 10.38
C LEU A 386 16.48 2.08 11.86
N THR A 387 16.54 3.10 12.73
CA THR A 387 16.92 2.89 14.13
C THR A 387 15.83 3.13 15.15
N GLY A 388 14.80 3.84 14.76
CA GLY A 388 13.87 4.48 15.69
C GLY A 388 14.40 5.83 16.19
N VAL A 389 13.52 6.65 16.69
CA VAL A 389 13.78 8.00 17.21
C VAL A 389 14.17 7.91 18.68
N GLU A 390 15.32 8.51 19.03
CA GLU A 390 15.84 8.50 20.41
C GLU A 390 14.82 9.10 21.38
N GLY A 391 14.57 8.40 22.49
CA GLY A 391 13.59 8.80 23.50
C GLY A 391 12.13 8.51 23.15
N LEU A 392 11.84 8.01 21.96
CA LEU A 392 10.51 7.63 21.50
C LEU A 392 10.39 6.11 21.32
N ASN A 393 11.01 5.55 20.28
CA ASN A 393 10.86 4.16 19.87
C ASN A 393 12.18 3.51 19.42
N MET A 394 13.33 4.08 19.77
CA MET A 394 14.64 3.46 19.48
C MET A 394 14.96 2.42 20.57
N PRO A 395 15.23 1.15 20.23
CA PRO A 395 15.74 0.14 21.17
C PRO A 395 17.10 0.55 21.77
N SER A 396 17.42 0.04 22.97
CA SER A 396 18.69 0.36 23.64
C SER A 396 19.92 -0.20 22.92
N ASP A 397 19.74 -1.27 22.16
CA ASP A 397 20.79 -1.90 21.36
C ASP A 397 20.16 -2.19 20.00
N VAL A 398 20.43 -1.34 19.00
CA VAL A 398 19.74 -1.38 17.72
C VAL A 398 20.73 -1.56 16.57
N ARG A 399 20.46 -2.55 15.74
CA ARG A 399 21.03 -2.68 14.42
C ARG A 399 20.19 -1.86 13.44
N PRO A 400 20.78 -0.91 12.69
CA PRO A 400 20.04 -0.16 11.69
C PRO A 400 19.40 -1.08 10.64
N SER A 401 18.09 -1.08 10.56
CA SER A 401 17.28 -1.92 9.67
C SER A 401 15.88 -1.34 9.52
N GLU A 402 15.32 -1.46 8.34
CA GLU A 402 14.00 -0.89 8.03
C GLU A 402 12.90 -1.72 8.67
N MET A 403 12.14 -1.07 9.56
CA MET A 403 11.03 -1.64 10.31
C MET A 403 10.10 -0.54 10.82
N LEU A 404 8.82 -0.86 10.98
CA LEU A 404 7.92 -0.08 11.84
C LEU A 404 8.30 -0.31 13.31
N ARG A 405 8.95 0.66 13.94
CA ARG A 405 9.29 0.56 15.37
C ARG A 405 8.19 1.13 16.23
N LEU A 406 7.64 0.30 17.09
CA LEU A 406 6.53 0.63 17.97
C LEU A 406 6.94 0.58 19.44
N ASN A 407 6.79 1.70 20.15
CA ASN A 407 6.85 1.73 21.61
C ASN A 407 5.46 1.45 22.21
N MET A 408 5.23 0.21 22.58
CA MET A 408 3.98 -0.28 23.15
C MET A 408 3.61 0.38 24.51
N ALA A 409 4.52 1.11 25.18
CA ALA A 409 4.22 1.80 26.41
C ALA A 409 3.44 3.11 26.19
N ILE A 410 3.47 3.65 24.96
CA ILE A 410 2.67 4.82 24.60
C ILE A 410 1.22 4.38 24.40
N PRO A 411 0.26 5.00 25.13
CA PRO A 411 -1.14 4.63 24.99
C PRO A 411 -1.69 5.09 23.62
N PRO A 412 -2.76 4.46 23.12
CA PRO A 412 -3.41 4.91 21.89
C PRO A 412 -3.96 6.33 22.04
N CYS A 413 -3.98 7.08 20.95
CA CYS A 413 -4.49 8.44 20.87
C CYS A 413 -5.48 8.52 19.72
N GLU A 414 -6.78 8.58 20.04
CA GLU A 414 -7.87 8.62 19.08
C GLU A 414 -8.46 10.03 18.94
N LYS A 415 -8.88 10.41 17.75
CA LYS A 415 -9.36 11.75 17.39
C LYS A 415 -10.40 12.31 18.36
N GLU A 416 -11.35 11.47 18.79
CA GLU A 416 -12.47 11.87 19.63
C GLU A 416 -12.12 12.00 21.13
N SER A 417 -11.02 11.36 21.56
CA SER A 417 -10.68 11.21 22.99
C SER A 417 -9.33 11.81 23.39
N CYS A 418 -8.44 12.03 22.44
CA CYS A 418 -7.07 12.46 22.69
C CYS A 418 -6.82 13.88 22.16
N LYS A 419 -6.39 14.79 23.07
CA LYS A 419 -6.19 16.21 22.73
C LYS A 419 -4.98 16.47 21.83
N THR A 420 -4.03 15.55 21.81
CA THR A 420 -2.80 15.62 21.03
C THR A 420 -2.90 14.85 19.73
N TYR A 421 -4.08 14.30 19.42
CA TYR A 421 -4.27 13.59 18.14
C TYR A 421 -3.86 14.48 16.96
N SER A 422 -3.07 13.90 16.08
CA SER A 422 -2.71 14.50 14.80
C SER A 422 -2.60 13.42 13.72
N ARG A 423 -3.16 13.67 12.53
CA ARG A 423 -2.94 12.83 11.36
C ARG A 423 -1.47 12.80 10.95
N LEU A 424 -0.75 13.87 11.26
CA LEU A 424 0.71 13.98 11.02
C LEU A 424 1.55 13.27 12.10
N GLY A 425 0.95 12.44 12.93
CA GLY A 425 1.67 11.65 13.94
C GLY A 425 2.63 12.48 14.78
N VAL A 426 3.86 12.00 14.93
CA VAL A 426 4.88 12.61 15.80
C VAL A 426 5.26 14.03 15.39
N ILE A 427 5.35 14.34 14.11
CA ILE A 427 5.65 15.69 13.65
C ILE A 427 4.52 16.67 13.97
N GLY A 428 3.28 16.18 14.07
CA GLY A 428 2.12 16.93 14.54
C GLY A 428 1.95 16.95 16.08
N GLY A 429 2.88 16.35 16.84
CA GLY A 429 2.86 16.30 18.31
C GLY A 429 2.13 15.12 18.93
N ASP A 430 1.68 14.16 18.13
CA ASP A 430 1.02 12.92 18.58
C ASP A 430 2.00 11.76 18.62
N LEU A 431 2.48 11.42 19.82
CA LEU A 431 3.48 10.36 20.00
C LEU A 431 2.95 8.94 19.75
N ALA A 432 1.64 8.75 19.58
CA ALA A 432 1.05 7.46 19.24
C ALA A 432 0.95 7.20 17.74
N GLY A 433 1.25 8.19 16.89
CA GLY A 433 1.24 8.08 15.44
C GLY A 433 2.63 7.85 14.85
N TYR A 434 2.69 7.68 13.52
CA TYR A 434 3.93 7.43 12.77
C TYR A 434 5.00 8.52 13.05
N PRO A 435 6.29 8.17 13.24
CA PRO A 435 6.91 6.85 13.09
C PRO A 435 6.90 5.97 14.36
N ASN A 436 6.07 6.22 15.35
CA ASN A 436 5.88 5.29 16.47
C ASN A 436 4.83 4.23 16.12
N GLY A 437 5.23 3.22 15.34
CA GLY A 437 4.32 2.39 14.58
C GLY A 437 3.61 3.21 13.49
N ARG A 438 2.45 2.74 13.03
CA ARG A 438 1.60 3.42 12.05
C ARG A 438 0.15 3.03 12.30
N ARG A 439 -0.74 4.02 12.49
CA ARG A 439 -2.18 3.82 12.56
C ARG A 439 -2.79 3.91 11.16
N LEU A 440 -3.98 3.37 10.97
CA LEU A 440 -4.70 3.48 9.70
C LEU A 440 -4.97 4.94 9.27
N ALA A 441 -5.17 5.82 10.26
CA ALA A 441 -5.46 7.23 10.03
C ALA A 441 -4.22 8.14 10.04
N ASP A 442 -3.01 7.60 10.07
CA ASP A 442 -1.78 8.39 9.91
C ASP A 442 -1.56 8.72 8.44
N ASP A 443 -1.46 10.00 8.14
CA ASP A 443 -1.21 10.50 6.79
C ASP A 443 0.25 10.30 6.42
N ALA A 444 0.51 9.11 5.88
CA ALA A 444 1.89 8.68 5.61
C ALA A 444 2.55 9.48 4.49
N VAL A 445 1.79 10.01 3.53
CA VAL A 445 2.32 10.82 2.43
C VAL A 445 2.79 12.16 2.94
N ASP A 446 1.93 12.91 3.62
CA ASP A 446 2.28 14.22 4.17
C ASP A 446 3.43 14.10 5.16
N ILE A 447 3.40 13.10 6.06
CA ILE A 447 4.49 12.87 7.03
C ILE A 447 5.80 12.59 6.28
N SER A 448 5.78 11.71 5.28
CA SER A 448 7.00 11.31 4.56
C SER A 448 7.58 12.47 3.74
N LEU A 449 6.75 13.24 3.06
CA LEU A 449 7.18 14.44 2.33
C LEU A 449 7.83 15.47 3.26
N GLN A 450 7.18 15.78 4.39
CA GLN A 450 7.71 16.75 5.35
C GLN A 450 9.01 16.28 6.00
N VAL A 451 9.10 15.00 6.38
CA VAL A 451 10.31 14.41 6.96
C VAL A 451 11.44 14.37 5.94
N VAL A 452 11.16 13.94 4.71
CA VAL A 452 12.17 13.91 3.64
C VAL A 452 12.69 15.31 3.32
N GLU A 453 11.85 16.35 3.41
CA GLU A 453 12.26 17.75 3.21
C GLU A 453 12.82 18.41 4.48
N GLY A 454 13.09 17.63 5.53
CA GLY A 454 13.89 18.05 6.68
C GLY A 454 13.13 18.63 7.86
N GLU A 455 11.85 18.33 8.03
CA GLU A 455 11.08 18.79 9.20
C GLU A 455 11.79 18.48 10.52
N LEU A 456 12.34 17.27 10.66
CA LEU A 456 13.09 16.85 11.84
C LEU A 456 14.47 17.52 12.00
N LEU A 457 14.97 18.18 10.95
CA LEU A 457 16.18 19.02 11.00
C LEU A 457 15.87 20.49 11.31
N GLY A 458 14.60 20.82 11.55
CA GLY A 458 14.11 22.17 11.80
C GLY A 458 13.89 22.99 10.52
N MET A 459 13.78 22.31 9.37
CA MET A 459 13.37 22.90 8.10
C MET A 459 11.86 22.76 7.95
N THR A 460 11.13 23.47 8.81
CA THR A 460 9.66 23.39 8.86
C THR A 460 9.05 23.67 7.49
N ASN A 461 8.20 22.78 7.06
CA ASN A 461 7.48 22.84 5.81
C ASN A 461 6.06 22.27 5.96
N ASP A 462 5.21 22.50 4.99
CA ASP A 462 3.82 22.07 4.94
C ASP A 462 3.50 21.29 3.65
N LEU A 463 4.52 20.58 3.14
CA LEU A 463 4.34 19.73 1.96
C LEU A 463 3.31 18.63 2.25
N GLY A 464 2.48 18.36 1.26
CA GLY A 464 1.44 17.36 1.31
C GLY A 464 0.72 17.24 -0.03
N ASP A 465 -0.16 16.26 -0.13
CA ASP A 465 -0.93 15.96 -1.35
C ASP A 465 -2.39 16.45 -1.28
N ALA A 466 -2.77 17.11 -0.19
CA ALA A 466 -4.11 17.62 0.09
C ALA A 466 -5.19 16.51 0.28
N VAL A 467 -4.80 15.26 0.51
CA VAL A 467 -5.68 14.16 0.92
C VAL A 467 -5.42 13.83 2.39
N ASP A 468 -6.30 14.28 3.26
CA ASP A 468 -6.11 14.20 4.73
C ASP A 468 -6.70 12.93 5.37
N THR A 469 -7.55 12.20 4.66
CA THR A 469 -8.31 11.07 5.22
C THR A 469 -8.76 10.11 4.13
N ASN A 470 -8.88 8.84 4.50
CA ASN A 470 -9.49 7.81 3.68
C ASN A 470 -10.95 8.13 3.32
N ASP A 471 -11.43 7.63 2.19
CA ASP A 471 -12.81 7.80 1.68
C ASP A 471 -13.85 7.11 2.56
N LYS A 472 -13.47 6.01 3.26
CA LYS A 472 -14.34 5.30 4.21
C LYS A 472 -13.86 5.42 5.65
N SER A 473 -14.83 5.52 6.56
CA SER A 473 -14.52 5.58 7.99
C SER A 473 -14.04 4.24 8.52
N PHE A 474 -12.91 4.25 9.21
CA PHE A 474 -12.37 3.10 9.95
C PHE A 474 -13.32 2.67 11.08
N ARG A 475 -13.24 1.39 11.48
CA ARG A 475 -14.04 0.83 12.57
C ARG A 475 -13.38 1.07 13.93
N ASP A 476 -14.19 1.28 14.97
CA ASP A 476 -13.74 1.50 16.36
C ASP A 476 -13.19 0.23 17.03
N LYS A 477 -13.34 -0.92 16.39
CA LYS A 477 -12.97 -2.23 16.94
C LYS A 477 -12.29 -3.09 15.91
N PHE A 478 -11.45 -4.00 16.42
CA PHE A 478 -10.78 -4.99 15.59
C PHE A 478 -11.74 -5.65 14.54
N PRO A 479 -11.32 -5.71 13.25
CA PRO A 479 -9.97 -5.47 12.71
C PRO A 479 -9.64 -4.01 12.36
N TYR A 480 -10.44 -3.04 12.69
CA TYR A 480 -10.35 -1.58 12.50
C TYR A 480 -10.49 -1.11 11.05
N VAL A 481 -10.05 -1.87 10.06
CA VAL A 481 -10.19 -1.51 8.63
C VAL A 481 -11.66 -1.32 8.24
N ALA A 482 -11.92 -0.44 7.30
CA ALA A 482 -13.26 -0.20 6.80
C ALA A 482 -13.81 -1.40 6.00
N LEU A 483 -15.14 -1.48 5.84
CA LEU A 483 -15.74 -2.51 4.99
C LEU A 483 -15.46 -2.19 3.52
N PRO A 484 -15.27 -3.21 2.67
CA PRO A 484 -14.95 -3.00 1.26
C PRO A 484 -16.09 -2.26 0.53
N HIS A 485 -15.75 -1.68 -0.61
CA HIS A 485 -16.71 -1.24 -1.61
C HIS A 485 -17.36 -2.45 -2.28
N ARG A 486 -18.64 -2.32 -2.63
CA ARG A 486 -19.42 -3.40 -3.22
C ARG A 486 -19.27 -3.44 -4.71
N GLY A 487 -19.05 -4.62 -5.28
CA GLY A 487 -18.99 -4.79 -6.74
C GLY A 487 -20.25 -4.41 -7.50
N SER A 488 -21.41 -4.32 -6.84
CA SER A 488 -22.66 -3.88 -7.44
C SER A 488 -22.96 -2.38 -7.31
N ASP A 489 -22.10 -1.62 -6.65
CA ASP A 489 -22.27 -0.18 -6.51
C ASP A 489 -21.98 0.50 -7.86
N PRO A 490 -22.84 1.45 -8.32
CA PRO A 490 -22.75 1.96 -9.68
C PRO A 490 -21.56 2.89 -9.94
N ASP A 491 -21.04 3.52 -8.91
CA ASP A 491 -19.91 4.47 -9.01
C ASP A 491 -19.01 4.31 -7.77
N PRO A 492 -18.10 3.32 -7.76
CA PRO A 492 -17.13 3.16 -6.67
C PRO A 492 -16.02 4.24 -6.72
N HIS A 493 -15.82 4.91 -7.87
CA HIS A 493 -14.82 5.97 -8.08
C HIS A 493 -15.44 7.30 -8.46
#